data_4d8998897ae95d04e6ce63cc880b830b
#
_entry.id   4d8998897ae95d04e6ce63cc880b830b
#
_cell.length_a   1.000
_cell.length_b   1.000
_cell.length_c   1.000
_cell.angle_alpha   90.00
_cell.angle_beta   90.00
_cell.angle_gamma   90.00
#
_symmetry.space_group_name_H-M   'P 1'
#
loop_
_entity.id
_entity.type
_entity.pdbx_description
1 polymer ?
#
loop_
_entity_poly.entity_id
_entity_poly.type
_entity_poly.pdbx_seq_one_letter_code
_entity_poly.pdbx_strand_id
1 'polypeptide(L)'
;MNMKMNSSHSSMFIALTLVVAAVLACSGSIGNETDKANKLVTEGNAAVEEAKKFVTEAEDKKGQMLKTKVAEIAEARTLAREAIAAYDKAENKCKEAAKKYEEASKLRISDKFKEYLALKVKEYNKRAEVVETAKGTPQALIDSENQKSFVTRANANNEKVDALGKEAEALASQSDKLQKDNPDIFK
;
A
#
# COMPACT_ATOMS: atom_id res chain seq x y z
N MET A 1 -7.81 -11.51 -32.34
CA MET A 1 -7.61 -12.55 -31.32
C MET A 1 -7.77 -11.89 -29.97
N ASN A 2 -8.93 -12.02 -29.34
CA ASN A 2 -9.24 -11.35 -28.08
C ASN A 2 -8.51 -12.06 -26.94
N MET A 3 -7.55 -11.40 -26.34
CA MET A 3 -6.92 -11.86 -25.11
C MET A 3 -7.94 -11.75 -23.97
N LYS A 4 -8.53 -12.85 -23.56
CA LYS A 4 -9.13 -12.96 -22.23
C LYS A 4 -7.99 -13.08 -21.21
N MET A 5 -7.44 -11.96 -20.78
CA MET A 5 -6.81 -11.91 -19.46
C MET A 5 -7.95 -11.86 -18.46
N ASN A 6 -8.00 -12.84 -17.55
CA ASN A 6 -8.83 -12.74 -16.37
C ASN A 6 -8.34 -11.51 -15.59
N SER A 7 -9.01 -10.39 -15.82
CA SER A 7 -8.89 -9.20 -15.01
C SER A 7 -9.63 -9.51 -13.72
N SER A 8 -9.00 -10.26 -12.84
CA SER A 8 -9.31 -10.19 -11.43
C SER A 8 -8.94 -8.78 -11.02
N HIS A 9 -9.93 -7.89 -11.04
CA HIS A 9 -9.84 -6.59 -10.41
C HIS A 9 -9.75 -6.85 -8.91
N SER A 10 -8.59 -7.28 -8.47
CA SER A 10 -8.24 -7.28 -7.07
C SER A 10 -8.29 -5.83 -6.64
N SER A 11 -9.38 -5.46 -5.97
CA SER A 11 -9.54 -4.18 -5.30
C SER A 11 -8.53 -4.11 -4.16
N MET A 12 -7.27 -3.88 -4.53
CA MET A 12 -6.11 -3.90 -3.64
C MET A 12 -6.15 -2.80 -2.55
N PHE A 13 -7.19 -1.96 -2.56
CA PHE A 13 -7.32 -0.81 -1.68
C PHE A 13 -8.76 -0.52 -1.22
N ILE A 14 -9.60 -1.51 -1.00
CA ILE A 14 -10.91 -1.30 -0.42
C ILE A 14 -10.83 -1.45 1.10
N ALA A 15 -11.28 -0.40 1.77
CA ALA A 15 -11.41 -0.15 3.20
C ALA A 15 -10.16 0.40 3.89
N LEU A 16 -9.97 1.72 3.74
CA LEU A 16 -9.24 2.51 4.71
C LEU A 16 -10.25 3.40 5.43
N THR A 17 -10.70 2.94 6.56
CA THR A 17 -11.48 3.76 7.51
C THR A 17 -10.59 4.91 7.98
N LEU A 18 -10.98 6.13 7.64
CA LEU A 18 -10.40 7.36 8.14
C LEU A 18 -10.76 7.46 9.63
N VAL A 19 -9.82 7.15 10.51
CA VAL A 19 -9.96 7.48 11.92
C VAL A 19 -9.47 8.89 12.11
N VAL A 20 -10.38 9.83 12.13
CA VAL A 20 -10.12 11.18 12.65
C VAL A 20 -10.13 11.06 14.17
N ALA A 21 -8.95 10.97 14.77
CA ALA A 21 -8.81 11.07 16.21
C ALA A 21 -9.10 12.53 16.64
N ALA A 22 -10.26 12.75 17.28
CA ALA A 22 -10.52 13.98 18.00
C ALA A 22 -9.77 13.93 19.34
N VAL A 23 -8.77 14.78 19.50
CA VAL A 23 -7.98 14.89 20.73
C VAL A 23 -8.68 15.87 21.66
N LEU A 24 -9.02 15.43 22.87
CA LEU A 24 -9.27 16.30 24.01
C LEU A 24 -8.34 15.93 25.14
N ALA A 25 -7.61 16.95 25.59
CA ALA A 25 -6.56 16.90 26.58
C ALA A 25 -7.09 16.59 27.99
N CYS A 26 -6.30 15.82 28.76
CA CYS A 26 -6.00 16.17 30.14
C CYS A 26 -4.83 15.37 30.73
N SER A 27 -3.90 16.14 31.31
CA SER A 27 -3.03 15.88 32.44
C SER A 27 -1.73 15.11 32.27
N GLY A 28 -0.62 15.82 32.53
CA GLY A 28 0.67 15.22 32.91
C GLY A 28 1.56 14.87 31.69
N SER A 29 2.81 14.61 31.94
CA SER A 29 3.83 14.30 30.92
C SER A 29 3.46 13.17 29.93
N ILE A 30 2.50 12.32 30.29
CA ILE A 30 1.96 11.27 29.42
C ILE A 30 1.08 11.87 28.29
N GLY A 31 0.30 12.92 28.56
CA GLY A 31 -0.52 13.59 27.53
C GLY A 31 0.32 14.13 26.37
N ASN A 32 1.47 14.72 26.68
CA ASN A 32 2.38 15.25 25.65
C ASN A 32 2.94 14.14 24.72
N GLU A 33 3.21 12.94 25.24
CA GLU A 33 3.70 11.81 24.44
C GLU A 33 2.59 11.19 23.58
N THR A 34 1.36 11.12 24.11
CA THR A 34 0.19 10.67 23.33
C THR A 34 -0.12 11.66 22.20
N ASP A 35 -0.06 12.96 22.45
CA ASP A 35 -0.25 13.97 21.41
C ASP A 35 0.81 13.88 20.31
N LYS A 36 2.07 13.64 20.67
CA LYS A 36 3.14 13.39 19.71
C LYS A 36 2.89 12.12 18.90
N ALA A 37 2.45 11.05 19.55
CA ALA A 37 2.11 9.81 18.87
C ALA A 37 0.96 10.02 17.87
N ASN A 38 -0.09 10.72 18.26
CA ASN A 38 -1.23 11.03 17.40
C ASN A 38 -0.82 11.90 16.20
N LYS A 39 0.10 12.85 16.39
CA LYS A 39 0.66 13.65 15.29
C LYS A 39 1.41 12.74 14.29
N LEU A 40 2.28 11.85 14.78
CA LEU A 40 3.01 10.92 13.92
C LEU A 40 2.06 9.95 13.18
N VAL A 41 1.00 9.49 13.84
CA VAL A 41 -0.05 8.69 13.21
C VAL A 41 -0.75 9.48 12.10
N THR A 42 -1.05 10.75 12.33
CA THR A 42 -1.66 11.63 11.32
C THR A 42 -0.73 11.81 10.11
N GLU A 43 0.58 12.01 10.34
CA GLU A 43 1.58 12.07 9.26
C GLU A 43 1.68 10.74 8.51
N GLY A 44 1.66 9.61 9.22
CA GLY A 44 1.61 8.28 8.62
C GLY A 44 0.38 8.08 7.75
N ASN A 45 -0.80 8.47 8.24
CA ASN A 45 -2.06 8.40 7.48
C ASN A 45 -2.01 9.28 6.21
N ALA A 46 -1.40 10.47 6.29
CA ALA A 46 -1.20 11.32 5.11
C ALA A 46 -0.32 10.64 4.04
N ALA A 47 0.77 9.99 4.46
CA ALA A 47 1.61 9.20 3.55
C ALA A 47 0.84 8.04 2.91
N VAL A 48 -0.06 7.39 3.65
CA VAL A 48 -0.94 6.34 3.12
C VAL A 48 -1.86 6.87 2.02
N GLU A 49 -2.47 8.04 2.22
CA GLU A 49 -3.34 8.64 1.19
C GLU A 49 -2.55 9.01 -0.08
N GLU A 50 -1.30 9.46 0.07
CA GLU A 50 -0.42 9.68 -1.08
C GLU A 50 -0.04 8.36 -1.77
N ALA A 51 0.28 7.31 -1.00
CA ALA A 51 0.55 5.99 -1.56
C ALA A 51 -0.61 5.48 -2.43
N LYS A 52 -1.84 5.62 -1.96
CA LYS A 52 -3.05 5.23 -2.72
C LYS A 52 -3.17 5.96 -4.04
N LYS A 53 -2.92 7.28 -4.06
CA LYS A 53 -2.96 8.07 -5.30
C LYS A 53 -1.95 7.54 -6.32
N PHE A 54 -0.72 7.26 -5.87
CA PHE A 54 0.31 6.73 -6.76
C PHE A 54 0.02 5.30 -7.23
N VAL A 55 -0.59 4.45 -6.38
CA VAL A 55 -1.04 3.12 -6.82
C VAL A 55 -2.14 3.25 -7.89
N THR A 56 -3.10 4.14 -7.70
CA THR A 56 -4.15 4.39 -8.70
C THR A 56 -3.52 4.84 -10.02
N GLU A 57 -2.59 5.80 -9.99
CA GLU A 57 -1.87 6.26 -11.17
C GLU A 57 -1.13 5.11 -11.87
N ALA A 58 -0.43 4.27 -11.10
CA ALA A 58 0.30 3.12 -11.63
C ALA A 58 -0.63 2.08 -12.28
N GLU A 59 -1.74 1.75 -11.63
CA GLU A 59 -2.74 0.81 -12.16
C GLU A 59 -3.41 1.34 -13.43
N ASP A 60 -3.70 2.65 -13.49
CA ASP A 60 -4.23 3.28 -14.70
C ASP A 60 -3.24 3.19 -15.86
N LYS A 61 -1.96 3.47 -15.64
CA LYS A 61 -0.89 3.34 -16.65
C LYS A 61 -0.71 1.88 -17.09
N LYS A 62 -0.71 0.95 -16.13
CA LYS A 62 -0.68 -0.49 -16.41
C LYS A 62 -1.90 -0.93 -17.22
N GLY A 63 -3.08 -0.44 -16.88
CA GLY A 63 -4.30 -0.72 -17.62
C GLY A 63 -4.27 -0.21 -19.07
N GLN A 64 -3.74 0.99 -19.31
CA GLN A 64 -3.52 1.53 -20.65
C GLN A 64 -2.49 0.69 -21.42
N MET A 65 -1.34 0.38 -20.80
CA MET A 65 -0.30 -0.49 -21.36
C MET A 65 -0.87 -1.83 -21.86
N LEU A 66 -1.73 -2.48 -21.08
CA LEU A 66 -2.33 -3.77 -21.43
C LEU A 66 -3.35 -3.68 -22.57
N LYS A 67 -3.91 -2.51 -22.84
CA LYS A 67 -4.86 -2.25 -23.94
C LYS A 67 -4.18 -1.84 -25.24
N THR A 68 -2.91 -1.45 -25.18
CA THR A 68 -2.14 -0.98 -26.35
C THR A 68 -1.94 -2.12 -27.35
N LYS A 69 -2.08 -1.83 -28.63
CA LYS A 69 -1.93 -2.82 -29.71
C LYS A 69 -0.46 -3.22 -29.90
N VAL A 70 -0.23 -4.42 -30.41
CA VAL A 70 1.14 -4.93 -30.68
C VAL A 70 1.93 -4.01 -31.61
N ALA A 71 1.26 -3.36 -32.57
CA ALA A 71 1.91 -2.40 -33.47
C ALA A 71 2.43 -1.13 -32.76
N GLU A 72 1.96 -0.87 -31.56
CA GLU A 72 2.26 0.33 -30.74
C GLU A 72 3.14 -0.03 -29.53
N ILE A 73 3.98 -1.05 -29.63
CA ILE A 73 4.78 -1.61 -28.53
C ILE A 73 5.69 -0.54 -27.84
N ALA A 74 6.14 0.45 -28.59
CA ALA A 74 6.95 1.54 -28.06
C ALA A 74 6.15 2.40 -27.06
N GLU A 75 4.89 2.68 -27.37
CA GLU A 75 3.96 3.37 -26.48
C GLU A 75 3.66 2.53 -25.23
N ALA A 76 3.37 1.23 -25.41
CA ALA A 76 3.16 0.32 -24.30
C ALA A 76 4.36 0.27 -23.33
N ARG A 77 5.59 0.27 -23.86
CA ARG A 77 6.81 0.34 -23.04
C ARG A 77 6.99 1.67 -22.33
N THR A 78 6.52 2.77 -22.91
CA THR A 78 6.52 4.08 -22.22
C THR A 78 5.56 4.06 -21.05
N LEU A 79 4.32 3.60 -21.25
CA LEU A 79 3.32 3.42 -20.19
C LEU A 79 3.82 2.47 -19.08
N ALA A 80 4.53 1.42 -19.45
CA ALA A 80 5.15 0.51 -18.48
C ALA A 80 6.16 1.23 -17.58
N ARG A 81 7.03 2.08 -18.13
CA ARG A 81 7.99 2.87 -17.34
C ARG A 81 7.29 3.88 -16.44
N GLU A 82 6.23 4.53 -16.94
CA GLU A 82 5.43 5.45 -16.13
C GLU A 82 4.73 4.74 -14.98
N ALA A 83 4.19 3.52 -15.21
CA ALA A 83 3.61 2.70 -14.15
C ALA A 83 4.64 2.33 -13.09
N ILE A 84 5.85 1.91 -13.49
CA ILE A 84 6.95 1.59 -12.56
C ILE A 84 7.30 2.82 -11.72
N ALA A 85 7.45 4.00 -12.34
CA ALA A 85 7.78 5.22 -11.60
C ALA A 85 6.70 5.63 -10.59
N ALA A 86 5.42 5.39 -10.91
CA ALA A 86 4.32 5.63 -9.98
C ALA A 86 4.32 4.60 -8.83
N TYR A 87 4.59 3.32 -9.11
CA TYR A 87 4.77 2.31 -8.07
C TYR A 87 5.96 2.62 -7.14
N ASP A 88 7.09 3.13 -7.66
CA ASP A 88 8.22 3.55 -6.83
C ASP A 88 7.84 4.64 -5.82
N LYS A 89 7.04 5.62 -6.25
CA LYS A 89 6.50 6.65 -5.36
C LYS A 89 5.57 6.04 -4.31
N ALA A 90 4.69 5.14 -4.71
CA ALA A 90 3.75 4.46 -3.80
C ALA A 90 4.48 3.62 -2.75
N GLU A 91 5.49 2.85 -3.16
CA GLU A 91 6.33 2.06 -2.25
C GLU A 91 7.01 2.93 -1.20
N ASN A 92 7.62 4.04 -1.64
CA ASN A 92 8.28 4.98 -0.73
C ASN A 92 7.29 5.57 0.28
N LYS A 93 6.06 5.86 -0.12
CA LYS A 93 5.01 6.36 0.78
C LYS A 93 4.51 5.30 1.76
N CYS A 94 4.43 4.05 1.36
CA CYS A 94 4.15 2.95 2.29
C CYS A 94 5.25 2.81 3.35
N LYS A 95 6.52 2.88 2.94
CA LYS A 95 7.66 2.85 3.87
C LYS A 95 7.70 4.07 4.80
N GLU A 96 7.36 5.26 4.29
CA GLU A 96 7.22 6.47 5.10
C GLU A 96 6.13 6.31 6.16
N ALA A 97 4.97 5.80 5.80
CA ALA A 97 3.89 5.51 6.74
C ALA A 97 4.32 4.51 7.83
N ALA A 98 4.94 3.40 7.45
CA ALA A 98 5.47 2.41 8.39
C ALA A 98 6.46 3.04 9.38
N LYS A 99 7.37 3.90 8.89
CA LYS A 99 8.34 4.62 9.72
C LYS A 99 7.65 5.55 10.74
N LYS A 100 6.62 6.29 10.32
CA LYS A 100 5.86 7.19 11.22
C LYS A 100 5.16 6.40 12.33
N TYR A 101 4.53 5.27 12.01
CA TYR A 101 3.93 4.39 13.02
C TYR A 101 4.98 3.78 13.96
N GLU A 102 6.15 3.43 13.44
CA GLU A 102 7.26 2.94 14.25
C GLU A 102 7.80 4.02 15.20
N GLU A 103 7.97 5.25 14.73
CA GLU A 103 8.38 6.38 15.56
C GLU A 103 7.36 6.63 16.68
N ALA A 104 6.05 6.58 16.37
CA ALA A 104 4.98 6.72 17.35
C ALA A 104 5.02 5.61 18.42
N SER A 105 5.31 4.37 18.02
CA SER A 105 5.34 3.22 18.93
C SER A 105 6.47 3.28 19.98
N LYS A 106 7.51 4.09 19.74
CA LYS A 106 8.65 4.28 20.66
C LYS A 106 8.36 5.27 21.79
N LEU A 107 7.22 5.96 21.72
CA LEU A 107 6.82 6.94 22.72
C LEU A 107 6.20 6.25 23.96
N ARG A 108 6.06 7.03 25.05
CA ARG A 108 5.41 6.57 26.29
C ARG A 108 3.89 6.64 26.15
N ILE A 109 3.33 5.67 25.48
CA ILE A 109 1.90 5.49 25.22
C ILE A 109 1.43 4.15 25.77
N SER A 110 0.11 3.90 25.79
CA SER A 110 -0.44 2.65 26.30
C SER A 110 0.06 1.44 25.49
N ASP A 111 0.19 0.30 26.17
CA ASP A 111 0.65 -0.95 25.51
C ASP A 111 -0.29 -1.38 24.38
N LYS A 112 -1.60 -1.16 24.54
CA LYS A 112 -2.58 -1.43 23.49
C LYS A 112 -2.38 -0.53 22.26
N PHE A 113 -2.02 0.74 22.46
CA PHE A 113 -1.71 1.63 21.34
C PHE A 113 -0.41 1.20 20.65
N LYS A 114 0.60 0.77 21.39
CA LYS A 114 1.84 0.19 20.80
C LYS A 114 1.55 -1.06 19.99
N GLU A 115 0.68 -1.95 20.49
CA GLU A 115 0.26 -3.16 19.78
C GLU A 115 -0.40 -2.83 18.44
N TYR A 116 -1.33 -1.85 18.44
CA TYR A 116 -1.95 -1.35 17.22
C TYR A 116 -0.92 -0.79 16.24
N LEU A 117 -0.01 0.06 16.70
CA LEU A 117 1.03 0.65 15.87
C LEU A 117 1.97 -0.40 15.30
N ALA A 118 2.32 -1.43 16.06
CA ALA A 118 3.13 -2.54 15.58
C ALA A 118 2.44 -3.32 14.44
N LEU A 119 1.12 -3.49 14.50
CA LEU A 119 0.35 -4.08 13.41
C LEU A 119 0.35 -3.16 12.17
N LYS A 120 0.18 -1.85 12.36
CA LYS A 120 0.24 -0.87 11.26
C LYS A 120 1.62 -0.85 10.58
N VAL A 121 2.71 -0.94 11.35
CA VAL A 121 4.08 -1.07 10.81
C VAL A 121 4.20 -2.31 9.92
N LYS A 122 3.74 -3.46 10.41
CA LYS A 122 3.76 -4.72 9.63
C LYS A 122 2.91 -4.62 8.38
N GLU A 123 1.70 -4.05 8.48
CA GLU A 123 0.79 -3.84 7.36
C GLU A 123 1.45 -3.01 6.26
N TYR A 124 2.01 -1.84 6.60
CA TYR A 124 2.54 -0.94 5.58
C TYR A 124 3.89 -1.38 5.02
N ASN A 125 4.69 -2.12 5.77
CA ASN A 125 5.84 -2.83 5.21
C ASN A 125 5.40 -3.90 4.20
N LYS A 126 4.34 -4.68 4.53
CA LYS A 126 3.80 -5.68 3.61
C LYS A 126 3.18 -5.01 2.36
N ARG A 127 2.48 -3.87 2.51
CA ARG A 127 1.96 -3.10 1.37
C ARG A 127 3.10 -2.56 0.48
N ALA A 128 4.24 -2.17 1.05
CA ALA A 128 5.42 -1.80 0.28
C ALA A 128 5.94 -2.99 -0.55
N GLU A 129 5.98 -4.22 0.02
CA GLU A 129 6.34 -5.43 -0.72
C GLU A 129 5.35 -5.75 -1.85
N VAL A 130 4.04 -5.55 -1.62
CA VAL A 130 3.01 -5.69 -2.66
C VAL A 130 3.27 -4.75 -3.82
N VAL A 131 3.51 -3.47 -3.52
CA VAL A 131 3.75 -2.43 -4.54
C VAL A 131 5.07 -2.69 -5.29
N GLU A 132 6.13 -3.07 -4.58
CA GLU A 132 7.41 -3.48 -5.20
C GLU A 132 7.20 -4.65 -6.17
N THR A 133 6.46 -5.67 -5.74
CA THR A 133 6.15 -6.83 -6.58
C THR A 133 5.30 -6.44 -7.78
N ALA A 134 4.35 -5.51 -7.63
CA ALA A 134 3.46 -5.07 -8.72
C ALA A 134 4.22 -4.46 -9.91
N LYS A 135 5.42 -3.91 -9.70
CA LYS A 135 6.33 -3.44 -10.78
C LYS A 135 6.72 -4.54 -11.75
N GLY A 136 6.67 -5.79 -11.31
CA GLY A 136 7.08 -6.94 -12.13
C GLY A 136 6.24 -7.14 -13.38
N THR A 137 4.95 -6.78 -13.42
CA THR A 137 4.12 -6.88 -14.62
C THR A 137 4.53 -5.89 -15.71
N PRO A 138 4.63 -4.56 -15.46
CA PRO A 138 5.14 -3.64 -16.47
C PRO A 138 6.62 -3.91 -16.82
N GLN A 139 7.45 -4.33 -15.86
CA GLN A 139 8.83 -4.71 -16.14
C GLN A 139 8.90 -5.93 -17.09
N ALA A 140 8.02 -6.91 -16.91
CA ALA A 140 7.93 -8.04 -17.80
C ALA A 140 7.66 -7.64 -19.26
N LEU A 141 6.86 -6.59 -19.51
CA LEU A 141 6.64 -6.08 -20.86
C LEU A 141 7.91 -5.46 -21.46
N ILE A 142 8.68 -4.73 -20.65
CA ILE A 142 9.94 -4.10 -21.09
C ILE A 142 10.96 -5.17 -21.49
N ASP A 143 11.06 -6.24 -20.70
CA ASP A 143 12.11 -7.27 -20.82
C ASP A 143 11.72 -8.43 -21.73
N SER A 144 10.47 -8.53 -22.16
CA SER A 144 10.02 -9.66 -22.97
C SER A 144 10.28 -9.44 -24.46
N GLU A 145 10.84 -10.45 -25.10
CA GLU A 145 11.07 -10.47 -26.54
C GLU A 145 9.78 -10.78 -27.33
N ASN A 146 8.82 -11.44 -26.71
CA ASN A 146 7.58 -11.86 -27.36
C ASN A 146 6.40 -11.91 -26.37
N GLN A 147 5.19 -11.93 -26.92
CA GLN A 147 3.95 -11.91 -26.15
C GLN A 147 3.81 -13.11 -25.19
N LYS A 148 4.25 -14.29 -25.58
CA LYS A 148 4.15 -15.50 -24.73
C LYS A 148 4.98 -15.36 -23.46
N SER A 149 6.22 -14.89 -23.60
CA SER A 149 7.11 -14.63 -22.47
C SER A 149 6.53 -13.58 -21.54
N PHE A 150 6.01 -12.47 -22.09
CA PHE A 150 5.34 -11.44 -21.30
C PHE A 150 4.17 -12.00 -20.49
N VAL A 151 3.23 -12.71 -21.14
CA VAL A 151 2.04 -13.25 -20.46
C VAL A 151 2.41 -14.20 -19.33
N THR A 152 3.39 -15.08 -19.57
CA THR A 152 3.86 -16.03 -18.54
C THR A 152 4.40 -15.30 -17.32
N ARG A 153 5.29 -14.30 -17.53
CA ARG A 153 5.88 -13.52 -16.43
C ARG A 153 4.85 -12.65 -15.70
N ALA A 154 3.94 -12.01 -16.44
CA ALA A 154 2.88 -11.18 -15.88
C ALA A 154 1.94 -11.99 -15.00
N ASN A 155 1.53 -13.19 -15.43
CA ASN A 155 0.66 -14.05 -14.62
C ASN A 155 1.36 -14.51 -13.34
N ALA A 156 2.59 -14.98 -13.42
CA ALA A 156 3.35 -15.40 -12.25
C ALA A 156 3.58 -14.23 -11.25
N ASN A 157 3.73 -13.01 -11.78
CA ASN A 157 3.85 -11.83 -10.95
C ASN A 157 2.54 -11.46 -10.25
N ASN A 158 1.41 -11.52 -10.99
CA ASN A 158 0.10 -11.22 -10.42
C ASN A 158 -0.28 -12.20 -9.29
N GLU A 159 0.05 -13.49 -9.43
CA GLU A 159 -0.16 -14.49 -8.36
C GLU A 159 0.61 -14.11 -7.08
N LYS A 160 1.83 -13.59 -7.20
CA LYS A 160 2.62 -13.12 -6.05
C LYS A 160 2.01 -11.86 -5.43
N VAL A 161 1.57 -10.90 -6.25
CA VAL A 161 0.88 -9.68 -5.79
C VAL A 161 -0.37 -10.05 -5.01
N ASP A 162 -1.18 -10.98 -5.52
CA ASP A 162 -2.41 -11.43 -4.85
C ASP A 162 -2.11 -12.12 -3.51
N ALA A 163 -1.07 -12.94 -3.43
CA ALA A 163 -0.67 -13.60 -2.20
C ALA A 163 -0.22 -12.58 -1.13
N LEU A 164 0.67 -11.66 -1.48
CA LEU A 164 1.14 -10.60 -0.58
C LEU A 164 0.00 -9.64 -0.19
N GLY A 165 -0.93 -9.35 -1.11
CA GLY A 165 -2.11 -8.54 -0.85
C GLY A 165 -2.99 -9.13 0.25
N LYS A 166 -3.25 -10.45 0.22
CA LYS A 166 -3.99 -11.15 1.28
C LYS A 166 -3.29 -11.08 2.64
N GLU A 167 -1.95 -11.16 2.67
CA GLU A 167 -1.19 -11.00 3.92
C GLU A 167 -1.34 -9.58 4.47
N ALA A 168 -1.27 -8.55 3.62
CA ALA A 168 -1.46 -7.16 4.03
C ALA A 168 -2.88 -6.92 4.56
N GLU A 169 -3.91 -7.47 3.90
CA GLU A 169 -5.32 -7.39 4.32
C GLU A 169 -5.55 -8.09 5.67
N ALA A 170 -4.90 -9.23 5.90
CA ALA A 170 -4.99 -9.92 7.19
C ALA A 170 -4.41 -9.07 8.34
N LEU A 171 -3.29 -8.37 8.09
CA LEU A 171 -2.70 -7.44 9.07
C LEU A 171 -3.60 -6.23 9.32
N ALA A 172 -4.21 -5.66 8.27
CA ALA A 172 -5.17 -4.58 8.38
C ALA A 172 -6.38 -5.01 9.23
N SER A 173 -6.96 -6.18 8.95
CA SER A 173 -8.07 -6.73 9.71
C SER A 173 -7.75 -6.93 11.20
N GLN A 174 -6.51 -7.33 11.52
CA GLN A 174 -6.07 -7.46 12.91
C GLN A 174 -5.99 -6.11 13.61
N SER A 175 -5.44 -5.07 12.95
CA SER A 175 -5.37 -3.72 13.51
C SER A 175 -6.75 -3.12 13.70
N ASP A 176 -7.65 -3.29 12.74
CA ASP A 176 -9.04 -2.79 12.81
C ASP A 176 -9.83 -3.47 13.94
N LYS A 177 -9.64 -4.78 14.11
CA LYS A 177 -10.23 -5.51 15.24
C LYS A 177 -9.73 -5.01 16.57
N LEU A 178 -8.40 -4.85 16.72
CA LEU A 178 -7.81 -4.33 17.95
C LEU A 178 -8.35 -2.95 18.29
N GLN A 179 -8.48 -2.08 17.31
CA GLN A 179 -9.07 -0.75 17.47
C GLN A 179 -10.53 -0.82 17.90
N LYS A 180 -11.34 -1.66 17.26
CA LYS A 180 -12.77 -1.83 17.56
C LYS A 180 -12.99 -2.38 18.98
N ASP A 181 -12.15 -3.33 19.39
CA ASP A 181 -12.23 -3.97 20.71
C ASP A 181 -11.71 -3.05 21.85
N ASN A 182 -10.94 -2.00 21.49
CA ASN A 182 -10.33 -1.07 22.44
C ASN A 182 -10.53 0.39 21.99
N PRO A 183 -11.75 0.93 21.98
CA PRO A 183 -12.02 2.27 21.44
C PRO A 183 -11.34 3.40 22.23
N ASP A 184 -10.87 3.11 23.43
CA ASP A 184 -10.22 4.10 24.31
C ASP A 184 -8.71 4.26 24.05
N ILE A 185 -8.09 3.43 23.22
CA ILE A 185 -6.65 3.53 22.94
C ILE A 185 -6.24 4.82 22.21
N PHE A 186 -7.20 5.53 21.63
CA PHE A 186 -6.98 6.77 20.87
C PHE A 186 -7.48 8.03 21.61
N LYS A 187 -7.87 7.93 22.88
CA LYS A 187 -8.34 9.04 23.70
C LYS A 187 -7.26 9.70 24.50
#